data_73d53f25239a4ad4cddfe18c55d9f0f7
#
_entry.id   73d53f25239a4ad4cddfe18c55d9f0f7
#
_cell.length_a   1.000
_cell.length_b   1.000
_cell.length_c   1.000
_cell.angle_alpha   90.00
_cell.angle_beta   90.00
_cell.angle_gamma   90.00
#
_symmetry.space_group_name_H-M   'P 1'
#
loop_
_entity.id
_entity.type
_entity.pdbx_description
1 polymer ?
#
loop_
_entity_poly.entity_id
_entity_poly.type
_entity_poly.pdbx_seq_one_letter_code
_entity_poly.pdbx_strand_id
1 'polypeptide(L)'
;MDWDHAIKRNSEVLAGIVETLFVMLGLVGEATVSRISWPAYRAVLRVLRPAESALRRLIVVAARGLVVKPMVSRPRKAGPAKPRKKGVLRVPSFQLFDPQTRIVFPRRRTSRRAVPRIHFFNTDGEFITIGPPIRPAKPPARPKSPDGLVNAARVIRRLEALESALADLPRQARRL
;
A
#
# COMPACT_ATOMS: atom_id res chain seq x y z
N MET A 1 20.48 -27.57 -4.25
CA MET A 1 20.19 -26.20 -4.73
C MET A 1 20.67 -25.25 -3.64
N ASP A 2 21.65 -24.40 -3.95
CA ASP A 2 22.22 -23.47 -2.98
C ASP A 2 21.33 -22.22 -2.86
N TRP A 3 20.50 -22.24 -1.81
CA TRP A 3 19.55 -21.16 -1.55
C TRP A 3 20.24 -19.89 -1.03
N ASP A 4 21.34 -20.03 -0.29
CA ASP A 4 22.04 -18.89 0.27
C ASP A 4 22.71 -18.06 -0.82
N HIS A 5 23.31 -18.74 -1.80
CA HIS A 5 23.84 -18.10 -3.00
C HIS A 5 22.72 -17.42 -3.81
N ALA A 6 21.58 -18.08 -3.98
CA ALA A 6 20.43 -17.51 -4.68
C ALA A 6 19.87 -16.26 -3.95
N ILE A 7 19.77 -16.31 -2.62
CA ILE A 7 19.31 -15.16 -1.81
C ILE A 7 20.28 -14.00 -1.97
N LYS A 8 21.59 -14.25 -1.83
CA LYS A 8 22.63 -13.23 -1.94
C LYS A 8 22.59 -12.54 -3.30
N ARG A 9 22.60 -13.32 -4.39
CA ARG A 9 22.54 -12.80 -5.75
C ARG A 9 21.29 -11.95 -6.01
N ASN A 10 20.11 -12.43 -5.60
CA ASN A 10 18.88 -11.68 -5.80
C ASN A 10 18.78 -10.43 -4.92
N SER A 11 19.34 -10.46 -3.71
CA SER A 11 19.40 -9.25 -2.86
C SER A 11 20.30 -8.17 -3.46
N GLU A 12 21.45 -8.55 -4.03
CA GLU A 12 22.36 -7.62 -4.73
C GLU A 12 21.69 -6.98 -5.95
N VAL A 13 20.99 -7.77 -6.78
CA VAL A 13 20.24 -7.25 -7.92
C VAL A 13 19.14 -6.29 -7.48
N LEU A 14 18.39 -6.64 -6.43
CA LEU A 14 17.34 -5.77 -5.90
C LEU A 14 17.92 -4.47 -5.31
N ALA A 15 19.07 -4.53 -4.64
CA ALA A 15 19.75 -3.34 -4.14
C ALA A 15 20.12 -2.38 -5.28
N GLY A 16 20.69 -2.87 -6.38
CA GLY A 16 20.97 -2.06 -7.56
C GLY A 16 19.71 -1.43 -8.19
N ILE A 17 18.58 -2.15 -8.19
CA ILE A 17 17.30 -1.61 -8.65
C ILE A 17 16.84 -0.47 -7.72
N VAL A 18 16.96 -0.63 -6.41
CA VAL A 18 16.60 0.41 -5.43
C VAL A 18 17.45 1.65 -5.60
N GLU A 19 18.76 1.48 -5.75
CA GLU A 19 19.68 2.58 -6.03
C GLU A 19 19.29 3.33 -7.32
N THR A 20 19.02 2.60 -8.40
CA THR A 20 18.52 3.19 -9.65
C THR A 20 17.25 4.01 -9.43
N LEU A 21 16.32 3.52 -8.58
CA LEU A 21 15.09 4.25 -8.27
C LEU A 21 15.35 5.52 -7.45
N PHE A 22 16.34 5.52 -6.55
CA PHE A 22 16.76 6.74 -5.86
C PHE A 22 17.35 7.76 -6.83
N VAL A 23 18.18 7.32 -7.78
CA VAL A 23 18.72 8.17 -8.86
C VAL A 23 17.59 8.76 -9.70
N MET A 24 16.61 7.95 -10.13
CA MET A 24 15.47 8.40 -10.92
C MET A 24 14.61 9.44 -10.19
N LEU A 25 14.59 9.41 -8.88
CA LEU A 25 13.88 10.39 -8.05
C LEU A 25 14.72 11.65 -7.76
N GLY A 26 16.00 11.68 -8.17
CA GLY A 26 16.92 12.76 -7.85
C GLY A 26 17.31 12.83 -6.37
N LEU A 27 17.20 11.70 -5.67
CA LEU A 27 17.53 11.59 -4.23
C LEU A 27 19.01 11.21 -4.00
N VAL A 28 19.86 11.45 -4.98
CA VAL A 28 21.31 11.27 -4.85
C VAL A 28 21.88 12.50 -4.17
N GLY A 29 22.31 12.35 -2.92
CA GLY A 29 22.76 13.44 -2.06
C GLY A 29 21.67 13.89 -1.06
N GLU A 30 21.87 15.02 -0.41
CA GLU A 30 20.99 15.57 0.63
C GLU A 30 19.69 16.22 0.10
N ALA A 31 19.40 16.07 -1.19
CA ALA A 31 18.25 16.72 -1.83
C ALA A 31 16.93 16.07 -1.38
N THR A 32 16.13 16.80 -0.63
CA THR A 32 14.75 16.41 -0.30
C THR A 32 13.81 16.77 -1.44
N VAL A 33 13.52 15.83 -2.33
CA VAL A 33 12.56 16.03 -3.41
C VAL A 33 11.14 15.85 -2.88
N SER A 34 10.39 16.96 -2.77
CA SER A 34 9.00 16.91 -2.28
C SER A 34 8.00 16.62 -3.38
N ARG A 35 8.28 17.00 -4.63
CA ARG A 35 7.38 16.86 -5.77
C ARG A 35 8.11 16.39 -7.02
N ILE A 36 7.46 15.49 -7.75
CA ILE A 36 7.96 14.94 -9.03
C ILE A 36 6.88 15.03 -10.09
N SER A 37 7.28 15.01 -11.37
CA SER A 37 6.34 14.98 -12.47
C SER A 37 5.52 13.68 -12.49
N TRP A 38 4.29 13.75 -12.97
CA TRP A 38 3.41 12.57 -13.07
C TRP A 38 4.00 11.42 -13.89
N PRO A 39 4.65 11.68 -15.07
CA PRO A 39 5.32 10.63 -15.83
C PRO A 39 6.42 9.94 -15.02
N ALA A 40 7.29 10.71 -14.35
CA ALA A 40 8.36 10.17 -13.51
C ALA A 40 7.78 9.33 -12.34
N TYR A 41 6.74 9.83 -11.68
CA TYR A 41 6.03 9.07 -10.63
C TYR A 41 5.52 7.72 -11.14
N ARG A 42 4.93 7.68 -12.33
CA ARG A 42 4.45 6.44 -12.95
C ARG A 42 5.58 5.50 -13.33
N ALA A 43 6.69 6.04 -13.87
CA ALA A 43 7.88 5.25 -14.22
C ALA A 43 8.46 4.56 -12.98
N VAL A 44 8.64 5.31 -11.89
CA VAL A 44 9.10 4.76 -10.61
C VAL A 44 8.16 3.68 -10.08
N LEU A 45 6.84 3.90 -10.12
CA LEU A 45 5.89 2.89 -9.65
C LEU A 45 5.88 1.61 -10.50
N ARG A 46 6.19 1.69 -11.80
CA ARG A 46 6.29 0.51 -12.68
C ARG A 46 7.43 -0.41 -12.25
N VAL A 47 8.52 0.15 -11.73
CA VAL A 47 9.69 -0.61 -11.27
C VAL A 47 9.55 -0.99 -9.78
N LEU A 48 9.06 -0.07 -8.95
CA LEU A 48 8.92 -0.28 -7.50
C LEU A 48 7.99 -1.45 -7.16
N ARG A 49 6.84 -1.57 -7.84
CA ARG A 49 5.87 -2.64 -7.56
C ARG A 49 6.44 -4.05 -7.78
N PRO A 50 7.05 -4.37 -8.93
CA PRO A 50 7.69 -5.67 -9.10
C PRO A 50 8.87 -5.88 -8.14
N ALA A 51 9.66 -4.85 -7.81
CA ALA A 51 10.74 -4.94 -6.83
C ALA A 51 10.21 -5.31 -5.42
N GLU A 52 9.14 -4.69 -4.97
CA GLU A 52 8.48 -5.06 -3.71
C GLU A 52 7.95 -6.51 -3.74
N SER A 53 7.40 -6.95 -4.87
CA SER A 53 6.92 -8.32 -5.04
C SER A 53 8.08 -9.33 -5.01
N ALA A 54 9.19 -9.00 -5.66
CA ALA A 54 10.41 -9.81 -5.65
C ALA A 54 10.99 -9.92 -4.24
N LEU A 55 11.05 -8.79 -3.50
CA LEU A 55 11.52 -8.79 -2.12
C LEU A 55 10.63 -9.66 -1.21
N ARG A 56 9.30 -9.60 -1.34
CA ARG A 56 8.41 -10.48 -0.57
C ARG A 56 8.70 -11.96 -0.82
N ARG A 57 8.92 -12.34 -2.08
CA ARG A 57 9.31 -13.72 -2.42
C ARG A 57 10.67 -14.08 -1.82
N LEU A 58 11.63 -13.16 -1.87
CA LEU A 58 12.95 -13.37 -1.28
C LEU A 58 12.87 -13.58 0.24
N ILE A 59 12.03 -12.80 0.94
CA ILE A 59 11.77 -12.95 2.37
C ILE A 59 11.16 -14.34 2.68
N VAL A 60 10.22 -14.80 1.86
CA VAL A 60 9.62 -16.15 2.01
C VAL A 60 10.67 -17.25 1.83
N VAL A 61 11.56 -17.10 0.84
CA VAL A 61 12.66 -18.05 0.63
C VAL A 61 13.65 -18.00 1.80
N ALA A 62 13.98 -16.81 2.31
CA ALA A 62 14.85 -16.65 3.47
C ALA A 62 14.22 -17.17 4.78
N ALA A 63 12.89 -17.20 4.87
CA ALA A 63 12.17 -17.78 6.00
C ALA A 63 12.12 -19.31 5.98
N ARG A 64 12.52 -19.93 4.86
CA ARG A 64 12.52 -21.39 4.73
C ARG A 64 13.48 -22.01 5.73
N GLY A 65 12.95 -22.89 6.56
CA GLY A 65 13.74 -23.55 7.61
C GLY A 65 13.86 -22.79 8.93
N LEU A 66 13.28 -21.59 9.03
CA LEU A 66 13.18 -20.91 10.31
C LEU A 66 12.06 -21.50 11.16
N VAL A 67 12.44 -22.16 12.24
CA VAL A 67 11.48 -22.61 13.26
C VAL A 67 11.27 -21.45 14.23
N VAL A 68 10.17 -20.72 14.07
CA VAL A 68 9.80 -19.64 14.99
C VAL A 68 8.91 -20.23 16.09
N LYS A 69 9.32 -20.07 17.36
CA LYS A 69 8.47 -20.45 18.49
C LYS A 69 7.23 -19.55 18.46
N PRO A 70 6.00 -20.12 18.47
CA PRO A 70 4.80 -19.31 18.48
C PRO A 70 4.80 -18.42 19.72
N MET A 71 4.69 -17.12 19.53
CA MET A 71 4.48 -16.20 20.64
C MET A 71 3.09 -16.45 21.22
N VAL A 72 3.05 -16.98 22.43
CA VAL A 72 1.80 -17.08 23.18
C VAL A 72 1.26 -15.65 23.34
N SER A 73 0.13 -15.40 22.69
CA SER A 73 -0.56 -14.13 22.82
C SER A 73 -0.94 -13.90 24.27
N ARG A 74 -0.21 -13.01 24.95
CA ARG A 74 -0.64 -12.60 26.30
C ARG A 74 -1.99 -11.91 26.18
N PRO A 75 -2.99 -12.31 26.97
CA PRO A 75 -4.29 -11.66 26.95
C PRO A 75 -4.08 -10.16 27.18
N ARG A 76 -4.50 -9.37 26.21
CA ARG A 76 -4.44 -7.91 26.34
C ARG A 76 -5.34 -7.52 27.49
N LYS A 77 -4.76 -7.15 28.63
CA LYS A 77 -5.53 -6.49 29.70
C LYS A 77 -6.19 -5.27 29.05
N ALA A 78 -7.51 -5.24 29.09
CA ALA A 78 -8.31 -4.11 28.61
C ALA A 78 -8.09 -2.93 29.54
N GLY A 79 -6.95 -2.31 29.45
CA GLY A 79 -6.66 -1.05 30.12
C GLY A 79 -6.99 0.12 29.17
N PRO A 80 -7.25 1.31 29.72
CA PRO A 80 -7.52 2.49 28.90
C PRO A 80 -6.40 2.69 27.89
N ALA A 81 -6.75 2.88 26.62
CA ALA A 81 -5.81 3.06 25.55
C ALA A 81 -4.92 4.28 25.85
N LYS A 82 -3.67 4.03 26.22
CA LYS A 82 -2.71 5.10 26.41
C LYS A 82 -2.62 5.94 25.12
N PRO A 83 -2.73 7.28 25.19
CA PRO A 83 -2.64 8.13 24.02
C PRO A 83 -1.32 7.84 23.31
N ARG A 84 -1.39 7.47 22.03
CA ARG A 84 -0.20 7.25 21.20
C ARG A 84 0.58 8.55 21.14
N LYS A 85 1.77 8.58 21.71
CA LYS A 85 2.69 9.72 21.59
C LYS A 85 2.94 9.96 20.10
N LYS A 86 2.35 11.04 19.57
CA LYS A 86 2.66 11.55 18.23
C LYS A 86 4.09 12.08 18.32
N GLY A 87 5.03 11.55 17.54
CA GLY A 87 6.30 12.27 17.42
C GLY A 87 7.58 11.48 17.22
N VAL A 88 7.58 10.16 17.22
CA VAL A 88 8.77 9.44 16.80
C VAL A 88 8.63 9.14 15.30
N LEU A 89 9.46 9.76 14.46
CA LEU A 89 9.66 9.39 13.07
C LEU A 89 10.15 7.93 13.05
N ARG A 90 9.22 6.99 12.99
CA ARG A 90 9.55 5.57 12.86
C ARG A 90 10.01 5.34 11.45
N VAL A 91 11.16 4.70 11.29
CA VAL A 91 11.59 4.14 10.02
C VAL A 91 10.42 3.38 9.40
N PRO A 92 10.06 3.67 8.15
CA PRO A 92 8.91 3.03 7.53
C PRO A 92 9.12 1.52 7.47
N SER A 93 8.16 0.78 8.02
CA SER A 93 8.21 -0.68 8.06
C SER A 93 7.74 -1.25 6.73
N PHE A 94 8.51 -2.18 6.16
CA PHE A 94 8.13 -2.88 4.93
C PHE A 94 6.85 -3.72 5.13
N GLN A 95 5.94 -3.64 4.17
CA GLN A 95 4.69 -4.40 4.19
C GLN A 95 4.90 -5.79 3.57
N LEU A 96 4.94 -6.81 4.42
CA LEU A 96 5.12 -8.21 4.00
C LEU A 96 3.97 -8.71 3.11
N PHE A 97 2.76 -8.25 3.36
CA PHE A 97 1.58 -8.59 2.56
C PHE A 97 1.23 -7.44 1.62
N ASP A 98 0.94 -7.77 0.37
CA ASP A 98 0.50 -6.78 -0.60
C ASP A 98 -0.90 -6.25 -0.22
N PRO A 99 -1.04 -4.94 0.07
CA PRO A 99 -2.34 -4.39 0.41
C PRO A 99 -3.34 -4.42 -0.74
N GLN A 100 -2.86 -4.58 -1.99
CA GLN A 100 -3.72 -4.65 -3.17
C GLN A 100 -4.35 -6.03 -3.36
N THR A 101 -3.69 -7.08 -2.82
CA THR A 101 -4.22 -8.46 -2.85
C THR A 101 -5.14 -8.75 -1.66
N ARG A 102 -5.31 -7.83 -0.73
CA ARG A 102 -6.35 -7.96 0.28
C ARG A 102 -7.69 -8.05 -0.43
N ILE A 103 -8.29 -9.22 -0.37
CA ILE A 103 -9.71 -9.40 -0.67
C ILE A 103 -10.44 -8.55 0.37
N VAL A 104 -10.68 -7.31 0.02
CA VAL A 104 -11.58 -6.47 0.78
C VAL A 104 -12.95 -7.05 0.48
N PHE A 105 -13.42 -7.98 1.33
CA PHE A 105 -14.82 -8.31 1.31
C PHE A 105 -15.56 -6.98 1.41
N PRO A 106 -16.37 -6.61 0.40
CA PRO A 106 -17.12 -5.39 0.49
C PRO A 106 -17.85 -5.48 1.81
N ARG A 107 -17.48 -4.63 2.78
CA ARG A 107 -18.28 -4.49 3.98
C ARG A 107 -19.68 -4.35 3.43
N ARG A 108 -20.55 -5.34 3.72
CA ARG A 108 -21.97 -5.17 3.45
C ARG A 108 -22.27 -3.77 3.96
N ARG A 109 -22.31 -2.81 3.06
CA ARG A 109 -22.93 -1.55 3.38
C ARG A 109 -24.25 -2.03 3.93
N THR A 110 -24.43 -1.94 5.24
CA THR A 110 -25.77 -1.99 5.81
C THR A 110 -26.45 -0.92 5.00
N SER A 111 -27.10 -1.33 3.94
CA SER A 111 -27.84 -0.41 3.11
C SER A 111 -28.75 0.21 4.13
N ARG A 112 -28.52 1.49 4.45
CA ARG A 112 -29.57 2.28 5.09
C ARG A 112 -30.77 1.84 4.33
N ARG A 113 -31.67 1.07 5.01
CA ARG A 113 -32.79 0.34 4.44
C ARG A 113 -33.20 1.04 3.17
N ALA A 114 -32.92 0.39 2.04
CA ALA A 114 -33.30 0.99 0.77
C ALA A 114 -34.79 1.21 0.88
N VAL A 115 -35.18 2.44 1.13
CA VAL A 115 -36.61 2.75 1.17
C VAL A 115 -37.09 2.38 -0.22
N PRO A 116 -37.96 1.38 -0.34
CA PRO A 116 -38.44 0.96 -1.65
C PRO A 116 -39.03 2.18 -2.32
N ARG A 117 -38.52 2.48 -3.50
CA ARG A 117 -39.08 3.54 -4.34
C ARG A 117 -40.27 2.93 -5.05
N ILE A 118 -41.42 3.47 -4.80
CA ILE A 118 -42.64 3.06 -5.47
C ILE A 118 -42.79 3.98 -6.68
N HIS A 119 -42.83 3.39 -7.86
CA HIS A 119 -43.07 4.10 -9.11
C HIS A 119 -44.52 3.90 -9.45
N PHE A 120 -45.25 4.97 -9.65
CA PHE A 120 -46.63 4.96 -10.11
C PHE A 120 -46.70 5.61 -11.49
N PHE A 121 -47.57 5.07 -12.34
CA PHE A 121 -48.01 5.80 -13.49
C PHE A 121 -49.24 6.63 -13.09
N ASN A 122 -49.15 7.92 -13.32
CA ASN A 122 -50.33 8.77 -13.21
C ASN A 122 -51.32 8.44 -14.34
N THR A 123 -52.59 8.78 -14.13
CA THR A 123 -53.63 8.63 -15.16
C THR A 123 -53.27 9.30 -16.48
N ASP A 124 -52.40 10.30 -16.43
CA ASP A 124 -51.91 11.06 -17.60
C ASP A 124 -50.64 10.47 -18.23
N GLY A 125 -50.19 9.26 -17.78
CA GLY A 125 -49.01 8.57 -18.31
C GLY A 125 -47.68 9.10 -17.79
N GLU A 126 -47.67 10.03 -16.85
CA GLU A 126 -46.43 10.54 -16.23
C GLU A 126 -45.87 9.63 -15.13
N PHE A 127 -44.57 9.52 -15.10
CA PHE A 127 -43.84 8.72 -14.11
C PHE A 127 -43.67 9.50 -12.80
N ILE A 128 -44.40 9.10 -11.76
CA ILE A 128 -44.23 9.69 -10.43
C ILE A 128 -43.39 8.76 -9.57
N THR A 129 -42.25 9.24 -9.10
CA THR A 129 -41.36 8.52 -8.16
C THR A 129 -41.52 9.08 -6.75
N ILE A 130 -42.14 8.30 -5.87
CA ILE A 130 -42.21 8.64 -4.45
C ILE A 130 -41.00 8.02 -3.74
N GLY A 131 -40.11 8.87 -3.23
CA GLY A 131 -38.94 8.44 -2.51
C GLY A 131 -37.99 9.61 -2.22
N PRO A 132 -36.97 9.41 -1.40
CA PRO A 132 -36.01 10.47 -1.13
C PRO A 132 -35.31 10.89 -2.45
N PRO A 133 -35.00 12.18 -2.63
CA PRO A 133 -34.40 12.70 -3.84
C PRO A 133 -33.10 11.93 -4.18
N ILE A 134 -32.93 11.61 -5.45
CA ILE A 134 -31.71 10.98 -5.95
C ILE A 134 -30.60 12.02 -5.76
N ARG A 135 -29.69 11.79 -4.81
CA ARG A 135 -28.49 12.62 -4.76
C ARG A 135 -27.76 12.49 -6.09
N PRO A 136 -27.48 13.60 -6.79
CA PRO A 136 -26.74 13.55 -8.03
C PRO A 136 -25.45 12.79 -7.80
N ALA A 137 -25.11 11.89 -8.70
CA ALA A 137 -23.85 11.15 -8.63
C ALA A 137 -22.72 12.17 -8.54
N LYS A 138 -21.83 11.98 -7.57
CA LYS A 138 -20.66 12.85 -7.43
C LYS A 138 -19.94 12.87 -8.78
N PRO A 139 -19.73 14.05 -9.39
CA PRO A 139 -19.08 14.13 -10.68
C PRO A 139 -17.78 13.35 -10.65
N PRO A 140 -17.42 12.61 -11.71
CA PRO A 140 -16.18 11.87 -11.77
C PRO A 140 -15.03 12.83 -11.47
N ALA A 141 -14.12 12.40 -10.59
CA ALA A 141 -12.96 13.21 -10.25
C ALA A 141 -12.24 13.60 -11.54
N ARG A 142 -12.06 14.92 -11.77
CA ARG A 142 -11.36 15.42 -12.96
C ARG A 142 -10.06 14.65 -13.12
N PRO A 143 -9.75 14.12 -14.33
CA PRO A 143 -8.47 13.49 -14.57
C PRO A 143 -7.38 14.50 -14.20
N LYS A 144 -6.44 14.08 -13.37
CA LYS A 144 -5.28 14.92 -13.04
C LYS A 144 -4.55 15.20 -14.33
N SER A 145 -4.24 16.48 -14.60
CA SER A 145 -3.48 16.86 -15.79
C SER A 145 -2.19 16.02 -15.86
N PRO A 146 -1.81 15.51 -17.04
CA PRO A 146 -0.62 14.67 -17.18
C PRO A 146 0.68 15.35 -16.72
N ASP A 147 0.70 16.68 -16.72
CA ASP A 147 1.87 17.51 -16.36
C ASP A 147 1.87 17.95 -14.88
N GLY A 148 0.91 17.47 -14.09
CA GLY A 148 0.79 17.85 -12.68
C GLY A 148 1.95 17.30 -11.84
N LEU A 149 2.52 18.16 -10.97
CA LEU A 149 3.47 17.74 -9.95
C LEU A 149 2.76 16.94 -8.86
N VAL A 150 3.30 15.76 -8.53
CA VAL A 150 2.77 14.84 -7.52
C VAL A 150 3.70 14.81 -6.30
N ASN A 151 3.12 14.69 -5.11
CA ASN A 151 3.90 14.53 -3.89
C ASN A 151 4.64 13.17 -3.89
N ALA A 152 5.96 13.22 -3.82
CA ALA A 152 6.84 12.07 -3.83
C ALA A 152 6.94 11.34 -2.48
N ALA A 153 6.56 11.96 -1.38
CA ALA A 153 6.77 11.45 -0.02
C ALA A 153 6.28 10.00 0.19
N ARG A 154 5.17 9.62 -0.47
CA ARG A 154 4.66 8.26 -0.37
C ARG A 154 5.55 7.23 -1.06
N VAL A 155 6.12 7.58 -2.20
CA VAL A 155 7.01 6.70 -2.97
C VAL A 155 8.36 6.59 -2.27
N ILE A 156 8.88 7.71 -1.77
CA ILE A 156 10.13 7.76 -1.00
C ILE A 156 10.05 6.86 0.21
N ARG A 157 9.01 6.97 1.03
CA ARG A 157 8.82 6.08 2.19
C ARG A 157 8.75 4.60 1.83
N ARG A 158 8.22 4.27 0.66
CA ARG A 158 8.17 2.88 0.19
C ARG A 158 9.55 2.38 -0.23
N LEU A 159 10.35 3.24 -0.86
CA LEU A 159 11.74 2.93 -1.23
C LEU A 159 12.61 2.74 0.02
N GLU A 160 12.55 3.67 0.97
CA GLU A 160 13.26 3.55 2.26
C GLU A 160 12.87 2.27 3.00
N ALA A 161 11.57 1.92 3.00
CA ALA A 161 11.10 0.68 3.61
C ALA A 161 11.63 -0.56 2.90
N LEU A 162 11.77 -0.51 1.57
CA LEU A 162 12.30 -1.60 0.76
C LEU A 162 13.81 -1.75 1.00
N GLU A 163 14.57 -0.66 1.00
CA GLU A 163 15.99 -0.63 1.31
C GLU A 163 16.26 -1.18 2.72
N SER A 164 15.57 -0.67 3.72
CA SER A 164 15.67 -1.16 5.11
C SER A 164 15.33 -2.65 5.24
N ALA A 165 14.39 -3.15 4.44
CA ALA A 165 14.04 -4.56 4.46
C ALA A 165 15.09 -5.45 3.75
N LEU A 166 15.76 -4.94 2.72
CA LEU A 166 16.89 -5.61 2.07
C LEU A 166 18.10 -5.69 2.99
N ALA A 167 18.38 -4.62 3.75
CA ALA A 167 19.48 -4.58 4.70
C ALA A 167 19.34 -5.60 5.84
N ASP A 168 18.11 -5.96 6.22
CA ASP A 168 17.84 -6.89 7.32
C ASP A 168 16.81 -7.97 6.93
N LEU A 169 17.15 -8.76 5.92
CA LEU A 169 16.35 -9.89 5.46
C LEU A 169 16.02 -10.91 6.57
N PRO A 170 16.97 -11.30 7.44
CA PRO A 170 16.67 -12.25 8.50
C PRO A 170 15.58 -11.76 9.48
N ARG A 171 15.59 -10.47 9.80
CA ARG A 171 14.55 -9.87 10.64
C ARG A 171 13.20 -9.89 9.96
N GLN A 172 13.15 -9.60 8.66
CA GLN A 172 11.90 -9.65 7.91
C GLN A 172 11.37 -11.09 7.82
N ALA A 173 12.24 -12.07 7.62
CA ALA A 173 11.88 -13.49 7.61
C ALA A 173 11.24 -13.95 8.92
N ARG A 174 11.75 -13.49 10.06
CA ARG A 174 11.17 -13.80 11.39
C ARG A 174 9.81 -13.12 11.67
N ARG A 175 9.40 -12.18 10.83
CA ARG A 175 8.11 -11.48 10.95
C ARG A 175 6.97 -12.14 10.19
N LEU A 176 7.29 -13.13 9.33
CA LEU A 176 6.32 -13.99 8.64
C LEU A 176 5.67 -14.95 9.61
#